data_3cdff2204b3a3ef62abcd696f66234e7
#
_entry.id   3cdff2204b3a3ef62abcd696f66234e7
#
_cell.length_a   1.000
_cell.length_b   1.000
_cell.length_c   1.000
_cell.angle_alpha   90.00
_cell.angle_beta   90.00
_cell.angle_gamma   90.00
#
_symmetry.space_group_name_H-M   'P 1'
#
loop_
_entity.id
_entity.type
_entity.pdbx_description
1 polymer ?
#
loop_
_entity_poly.entity_id
_entity_poly.type
_entity_poly.pdbx_seq_one_letter_code
_entity_poly.pdbx_strand_id
1 'polypeptide(L)'
;MKCIKNFFWTFLLLVIGGFSGVVEAVTCSRSSSLVDAQMPLAVNNLTVGPDTPNGTVIFRQVFFLGQTLSVHCNSSNSQYQAYKSYNYTLRPLPDSQWHGGPYPQATIYQTGVPGIGVMISAESRPLSIDIKTKYITPANRQYNHNFNLGGMVLLFIKTGNVQPGTILGSNLPSSNIRFKAPGANVLLARLKIKGSINIVSQTCRVSNVTVPMGQHKIGDKLTGVGKTTEWVDASIRLTNCPRFYGTLKDGNNTYYNYTTEETGVGTFTRNTLGASISPNTSIVDSSKGIMSIKSTTNSAKGVAIQLAEFSYGNFNFYIKFGNLINYDLYNNNNTTATIPLRARYIQTESKVTPGRADATATFTLTYK
;
A
#
# COMPACT_ATOMS: atom_id res chain seq x y z
N MET A 1 45.99 -11.07 -87.86
CA MET A 1 45.69 -12.24 -86.97
C MET A 1 45.32 -11.77 -85.62
N LYS A 2 44.27 -12.33 -85.14
CA LYS A 2 43.63 -12.22 -83.82
C LYS A 2 42.48 -11.21 -83.68
N CYS A 3 41.24 -11.81 -83.60
CA CYS A 3 39.97 -11.25 -83.31
C CYS A 3 39.92 -10.66 -81.89
N ILE A 4 39.25 -9.52 -81.75
CA ILE A 4 38.75 -9.01 -80.48
C ILE A 4 37.22 -9.09 -80.51
N LYS A 5 36.69 -9.95 -79.70
CA LYS A 5 35.23 -10.07 -79.46
C LYS A 5 34.80 -8.97 -78.50
N ASN A 6 33.89 -8.11 -78.91
CA ASN A 6 33.21 -7.15 -78.13
C ASN A 6 32.08 -7.85 -77.27
N PHE A 7 32.17 -7.72 -75.99
CA PHE A 7 31.12 -8.19 -75.02
C PHE A 7 30.31 -6.97 -74.61
N PHE A 8 29.12 -6.85 -75.18
CA PHE A 8 28.14 -5.86 -74.79
C PHE A 8 27.47 -6.33 -73.45
N TRP A 9 27.71 -5.63 -72.34
CA TRP A 9 27.05 -5.86 -71.07
C TRP A 9 25.92 -4.84 -70.93
N THR A 10 24.69 -5.30 -71.19
CA THR A 10 23.46 -4.53 -70.95
C THR A 10 23.19 -4.47 -69.47
N PHE A 11 23.36 -3.29 -68.87
CA PHE A 11 23.01 -3.00 -67.51
C PHE A 11 21.48 -2.76 -67.41
N LEU A 12 20.72 -3.76 -66.92
CA LEU A 12 19.30 -3.66 -66.66
C LEU A 12 19.13 -2.94 -65.30
N LEU A 13 18.86 -1.64 -65.31
CA LEU A 13 18.47 -0.87 -64.15
C LEU A 13 17.05 -1.28 -63.70
N LEU A 14 16.97 -2.11 -62.69
CA LEU A 14 15.73 -2.41 -61.96
C LEU A 14 15.41 -1.19 -61.08
N VAL A 15 14.52 -0.31 -61.57
CA VAL A 15 13.88 0.73 -60.75
C VAL A 15 12.91 0.03 -59.80
N ILE A 16 13.37 -0.30 -58.58
CA ILE A 16 12.48 -0.67 -57.50
C ILE A 16 11.79 0.62 -57.05
N GLY A 17 10.64 0.90 -57.64
CA GLY A 17 9.73 1.92 -57.16
C GLY A 17 9.21 1.53 -55.75
N GLY A 18 9.93 1.99 -54.71
CA GLY A 18 9.41 1.94 -53.37
C GLY A 18 8.11 2.76 -53.30
N PHE A 19 6.98 2.11 -53.28
CA PHE A 19 5.74 2.74 -52.83
C PHE A 19 5.93 3.10 -51.37
N SER A 20 6.54 4.24 -51.09
CA SER A 20 6.39 4.94 -49.83
C SER A 20 4.92 5.36 -49.76
N GLY A 21 4.08 4.55 -49.15
CA GLY A 21 2.72 4.95 -48.83
C GLY A 21 2.80 6.25 -48.01
N VAL A 22 2.50 7.36 -48.65
CA VAL A 22 2.39 8.66 -47.99
C VAL A 22 1.24 8.48 -46.97
N VAL A 23 1.57 8.33 -45.72
CA VAL A 23 0.56 8.40 -44.64
C VAL A 23 0.07 9.85 -44.65
N GLU A 24 -1.09 10.06 -45.23
CA GLU A 24 -1.70 11.39 -45.27
C GLU A 24 -1.98 11.87 -43.86
N ALA A 25 -1.42 13.03 -43.53
CA ALA A 25 -1.59 13.66 -42.22
C ALA A 25 -3.05 14.12 -42.05
N VAL A 26 -3.69 13.66 -40.97
CA VAL A 26 -5.05 14.08 -40.63
C VAL A 26 -4.99 15.39 -39.85
N THR A 27 -5.77 16.38 -40.25
CA THR A 27 -5.93 17.61 -39.45
C THR A 27 -7.06 17.44 -38.47
N CYS A 28 -6.75 17.57 -37.20
CA CYS A 28 -7.72 17.43 -36.11
C CYS A 28 -7.71 18.67 -35.22
N SER A 29 -8.88 19.12 -34.81
CA SER A 29 -9.08 20.21 -33.85
C SER A 29 -9.97 19.78 -32.72
N ARG A 30 -9.77 20.40 -31.58
CA ARG A 30 -10.63 20.18 -30.41
C ARG A 30 -12.01 20.82 -30.68
N SER A 31 -13.08 20.07 -30.46
CA SER A 31 -14.46 20.57 -30.55
C SER A 31 -15.12 20.77 -29.16
N SER A 32 -14.48 20.26 -28.07
CA SER A 32 -14.81 20.63 -26.69
C SER A 32 -13.85 21.68 -26.14
N SER A 33 -14.20 22.38 -25.06
CA SER A 33 -13.27 23.26 -24.35
C SER A 33 -12.06 22.49 -23.79
N LEU A 34 -10.91 23.17 -23.67
CA LEU A 34 -9.78 22.63 -22.96
C LEU A 34 -10.12 22.52 -21.47
N VAL A 35 -9.94 21.34 -20.90
CA VAL A 35 -10.10 21.14 -19.46
C VAL A 35 -8.78 21.43 -18.76
N ASP A 36 -8.78 22.36 -17.80
CA ASP A 36 -7.63 22.62 -16.90
C ASP A 36 -8.08 22.34 -15.47
N ALA A 37 -7.99 21.05 -15.09
CA ALA A 37 -8.57 20.56 -13.86
C ALA A 37 -7.56 20.56 -12.71
N GLN A 38 -8.00 21.03 -11.54
CA GLN A 38 -7.30 20.88 -10.26
C GLN A 38 -8.05 19.84 -9.43
N MET A 39 -7.40 18.71 -9.18
CA MET A 39 -7.96 17.56 -8.47
C MET A 39 -7.55 17.58 -7.00
N PRO A 40 -8.48 17.85 -6.06
CA PRO A 40 -8.16 17.84 -4.63
C PRO A 40 -7.91 16.43 -4.13
N LEU A 41 -7.01 16.30 -3.16
CA LEU A 41 -6.86 15.07 -2.39
C LEU A 41 -8.08 14.92 -1.47
N ALA A 42 -8.71 13.73 -1.49
CA ALA A 42 -10.01 13.50 -0.85
C ALA A 42 -9.93 13.20 0.66
N VAL A 43 -8.72 13.04 1.20
CA VAL A 43 -8.50 12.77 2.64
C VAL A 43 -7.39 13.65 3.18
N ASN A 44 -7.43 13.91 4.49
CA ASN A 44 -6.47 14.80 5.15
C ASN A 44 -5.35 14.05 5.90
N ASN A 45 -5.60 12.80 6.29
CA ASN A 45 -4.68 12.05 7.14
C ASN A 45 -4.66 10.57 6.76
N LEU A 46 -3.49 9.95 6.87
CA LEU A 46 -3.26 8.51 6.77
C LEU A 46 -2.30 8.08 7.87
N THR A 47 -2.47 6.89 8.41
CA THR A 47 -1.47 6.28 9.29
C THR A 47 -0.87 5.06 8.62
N VAL A 48 0.44 5.07 8.44
CA VAL A 48 1.19 3.97 7.83
C VAL A 48 2.10 3.36 8.88
N GLY A 49 1.78 2.17 9.33
CA GLY A 49 2.60 1.45 10.31
C GLY A 49 4.00 1.15 9.75
N PRO A 50 5.06 1.18 10.58
CA PRO A 50 6.42 0.88 10.14
C PRO A 50 6.53 -0.54 9.55
N ASP A 51 5.76 -1.49 10.08
CA ASP A 51 5.79 -2.89 9.67
C ASP A 51 4.82 -3.23 8.52
N THR A 52 4.12 -2.23 7.96
CA THR A 52 3.37 -2.41 6.73
C THR A 52 4.33 -2.82 5.60
N PRO A 53 4.06 -3.89 4.83
CA PRO A 53 4.98 -4.35 3.79
C PRO A 53 5.23 -3.28 2.71
N ASN A 54 6.46 -3.22 2.20
CA ASN A 54 6.76 -2.42 1.01
C ASN A 54 5.96 -2.96 -0.20
N GLY A 55 5.48 -2.07 -1.05
CA GLY A 55 4.58 -2.41 -2.16
C GLY A 55 3.09 -2.32 -1.81
N THR A 56 2.74 -2.15 -0.54
CA THR A 56 1.35 -1.93 -0.15
C THR A 56 0.83 -0.61 -0.72
N VAL A 57 -0.30 -0.66 -1.42
CA VAL A 57 -1.04 0.54 -1.82
C VAL A 57 -1.78 1.05 -0.59
N ILE A 58 -1.32 2.18 -0.06
CA ILE A 58 -1.84 2.78 1.17
C ILE A 58 -3.00 3.75 0.91
N PHE A 59 -3.09 4.25 -0.34
CA PHE A 59 -4.13 5.17 -0.78
C PHE A 59 -4.35 5.06 -2.27
N ARG A 60 -5.62 5.18 -2.69
CA ARG A 60 -6.04 5.18 -4.09
C ARG A 60 -7.15 6.19 -4.29
N GLN A 61 -6.99 7.10 -5.26
CA GLN A 61 -8.01 8.06 -5.61
C GLN A 61 -8.23 8.11 -7.11
N VAL A 62 -9.48 7.99 -7.51
CA VAL A 62 -9.91 8.09 -8.90
C VAL A 62 -10.33 9.53 -9.20
N PHE A 63 -9.79 10.11 -10.25
CA PHE A 63 -10.18 11.43 -10.75
C PHE A 63 -11.01 11.27 -12.01
N PHE A 64 -12.29 11.63 -11.92
CA PHE A 64 -13.18 11.68 -13.08
C PHE A 64 -13.26 13.11 -13.60
N LEU A 65 -13.19 13.28 -14.92
CA LEU A 65 -13.48 14.60 -15.54
C LEU A 65 -14.97 14.90 -15.54
N GLY A 66 -15.83 13.89 -15.63
CA GLY A 66 -17.28 14.03 -15.57
C GLY A 66 -17.90 14.65 -16.84
N GLN A 67 -17.11 14.81 -17.91
CA GLN A 67 -17.57 15.37 -19.17
C GLN A 67 -16.96 14.66 -20.39
N THR A 68 -17.63 14.76 -21.52
CA THR A 68 -17.14 14.24 -22.80
C THR A 68 -16.12 15.19 -23.41
N LEU A 69 -14.97 14.66 -23.81
CA LEU A 69 -13.98 15.41 -24.60
C LEU A 69 -14.13 15.04 -26.07
N SER A 70 -14.14 16.04 -26.95
CA SER A 70 -14.44 15.84 -28.37
C SER A 70 -13.36 16.43 -29.27
N VAL A 71 -13.06 15.71 -30.35
CA VAL A 71 -12.11 16.10 -31.40
C VAL A 71 -12.77 15.89 -32.76
N HIS A 72 -12.77 16.91 -33.59
CA HIS A 72 -13.17 16.82 -34.96
C HIS A 72 -11.93 16.65 -35.86
N CYS A 73 -11.94 15.65 -36.71
CA CYS A 73 -10.91 15.41 -37.72
C CYS A 73 -11.49 15.51 -39.13
N ASN A 74 -10.72 16.11 -40.04
CA ASN A 74 -11.09 16.16 -41.48
C ASN A 74 -11.08 14.73 -42.06
N SER A 75 -11.55 14.62 -43.30
CA SER A 75 -11.44 13.36 -44.05
C SER A 75 -9.97 13.02 -44.36
N SER A 76 -9.65 11.74 -44.31
CA SER A 76 -8.39 11.16 -44.76
C SER A 76 -8.68 10.19 -45.89
N ASN A 77 -7.81 10.07 -46.86
CA ASN A 77 -7.94 9.14 -47.96
C ASN A 77 -7.69 7.67 -47.50
N SER A 78 -7.11 7.52 -46.33
CA SER A 78 -6.81 6.21 -45.73
C SER A 78 -7.52 6.04 -44.38
N GLN A 79 -7.82 4.80 -43.99
CA GLN A 79 -8.21 4.47 -42.63
C GLN A 79 -7.06 4.75 -41.67
N TYR A 80 -7.38 5.21 -40.47
CA TYR A 80 -6.35 5.43 -39.44
C TYR A 80 -6.81 5.00 -38.05
N GLN A 81 -5.84 4.61 -37.22
CA GLN A 81 -6.04 4.35 -35.80
C GLN A 81 -5.75 5.61 -35.00
N ALA A 82 -6.71 6.02 -34.19
CA ALA A 82 -6.51 7.08 -33.22
C ALA A 82 -6.21 6.53 -31.82
N TYR A 83 -5.62 7.38 -30.98
CA TYR A 83 -5.21 7.03 -29.63
C TYR A 83 -5.64 8.09 -28.61
N LYS A 84 -6.00 7.62 -27.44
CA LYS A 84 -6.02 8.43 -26.21
C LYS A 84 -4.61 8.34 -25.60
N SER A 85 -3.96 9.46 -25.40
CA SER A 85 -2.60 9.55 -24.89
C SER A 85 -2.60 10.21 -23.52
N TYR A 86 -2.15 9.50 -22.52
CA TYR A 86 -2.05 9.96 -21.14
C TYR A 86 -0.57 10.10 -20.78
N ASN A 87 -0.14 11.31 -20.43
CA ASN A 87 1.28 11.56 -20.19
C ASN A 87 1.50 12.37 -18.93
N TYR A 88 2.62 12.12 -18.26
CA TYR A 88 3.15 13.05 -17.28
C TYR A 88 3.60 14.35 -17.97
N THR A 89 3.32 15.49 -17.34
CA THR A 89 3.74 16.81 -17.84
C THR A 89 4.76 17.46 -16.94
N LEU A 90 4.59 17.38 -15.63
CA LEU A 90 5.53 17.86 -14.64
C LEU A 90 5.74 16.76 -13.62
N ARG A 91 6.97 16.58 -13.19
CA ARG A 91 7.40 15.67 -12.14
C ARG A 91 8.27 16.47 -11.19
N PRO A 92 7.66 17.13 -10.18
CA PRO A 92 8.38 18.05 -9.29
C PRO A 92 9.48 17.35 -8.47
N LEU A 93 9.25 16.07 -8.14
CA LEU A 93 10.21 15.26 -7.40
C LEU A 93 10.73 14.11 -8.29
N PRO A 94 11.93 13.60 -8.01
CA PRO A 94 12.56 12.55 -8.80
C PRO A 94 11.87 11.20 -8.60
N ASP A 95 12.32 10.21 -9.37
CA ASP A 95 12.04 8.79 -9.19
C ASP A 95 12.47 8.34 -7.78
N SER A 96 11.65 7.51 -7.17
CA SER A 96 11.94 6.93 -5.85
C SER A 96 12.99 5.82 -5.88
N GLN A 97 13.38 5.37 -7.07
CA GLN A 97 14.26 4.21 -7.31
C GLN A 97 13.70 2.88 -6.77
N TRP A 98 12.46 2.88 -6.31
CA TRP A 98 11.80 1.67 -5.84
C TRP A 98 11.03 0.99 -6.98
N HIS A 99 11.22 -0.32 -7.13
CA HIS A 99 10.56 -1.15 -8.14
C HIS A 99 9.84 -2.31 -7.45
N GLY A 100 8.57 -2.51 -7.77
CA GLY A 100 7.78 -3.60 -7.19
C GLY A 100 6.28 -3.26 -7.09
N GLY A 101 5.58 -3.98 -6.20
CA GLY A 101 4.14 -3.80 -5.98
C GLY A 101 3.28 -4.19 -7.17
N PRO A 102 2.06 -3.62 -7.28
CA PRO A 102 1.10 -4.04 -8.29
C PRO A 102 1.49 -3.63 -9.72
N TYR A 103 2.50 -2.74 -9.89
CA TYR A 103 2.95 -2.25 -11.19
C TYR A 103 4.48 -2.24 -11.27
N PRO A 104 5.14 -3.42 -11.39
CA PRO A 104 6.60 -3.52 -11.32
C PRO A 104 7.34 -2.81 -12.47
N GLN A 105 6.66 -2.52 -13.58
CA GLN A 105 7.21 -1.79 -14.73
C GLN A 105 6.96 -0.26 -14.65
N ALA A 106 6.27 0.21 -13.61
CA ALA A 106 5.97 1.63 -13.46
C ALA A 106 7.13 2.38 -12.81
N THR A 107 7.31 3.63 -13.21
CA THR A 107 8.13 4.59 -12.45
C THR A 107 7.30 5.10 -11.28
N ILE A 108 7.82 4.94 -10.08
CA ILE A 108 7.24 5.43 -8.83
C ILE A 108 8.01 6.68 -8.41
N TYR A 109 7.34 7.83 -8.38
CA TYR A 109 7.96 9.10 -8.01
C TYR A 109 7.91 9.33 -6.49
N GLN A 110 8.83 10.14 -5.99
CA GLN A 110 8.80 10.59 -4.59
C GLN A 110 7.60 11.49 -4.33
N THR A 111 7.12 11.50 -3.08
CA THR A 111 5.99 12.35 -2.62
C THR A 111 6.46 13.55 -1.80
N GLY A 112 7.74 13.58 -1.41
CA GLY A 112 8.29 14.48 -0.39
C GLY A 112 8.24 13.91 1.02
N VAL A 113 7.52 12.81 1.24
CA VAL A 113 7.53 12.02 2.48
C VAL A 113 8.37 10.76 2.26
N PRO A 114 9.48 10.57 2.99
CA PRO A 114 10.32 9.37 2.85
C PRO A 114 9.50 8.08 3.06
N GLY A 115 9.78 7.05 2.25
CA GLY A 115 9.13 5.75 2.32
C GLY A 115 7.75 5.69 1.66
N ILE A 116 7.28 6.76 1.02
CA ILE A 116 6.04 6.77 0.24
C ILE A 116 6.32 7.27 -1.18
N GLY A 117 5.95 6.46 -2.15
CA GLY A 117 6.00 6.79 -3.56
C GLY A 117 4.61 7.04 -4.14
N VAL A 118 4.58 7.69 -5.31
CA VAL A 118 3.36 8.01 -6.05
C VAL A 118 3.47 7.56 -7.50
N MET A 119 2.37 7.06 -8.03
CA MET A 119 2.17 6.89 -9.46
C MET A 119 0.76 7.29 -9.86
N ILE A 120 0.60 7.61 -11.15
CA ILE A 120 -0.70 7.81 -11.78
C ILE A 120 -0.88 6.73 -12.85
N SER A 121 -2.07 6.18 -12.93
CA SER A 121 -2.47 5.22 -13.97
C SER A 121 -3.74 5.70 -14.69
N ALA A 122 -3.92 5.22 -15.92
CA ALA A 122 -5.14 5.38 -16.70
C ALA A 122 -5.50 4.04 -17.34
N GLU A 123 -6.79 3.68 -17.30
CA GLU A 123 -7.28 2.40 -17.82
C GLU A 123 -6.43 1.20 -17.34
N SER A 124 -6.12 1.19 -16.02
CA SER A 124 -5.32 0.18 -15.32
C SER A 124 -3.86 0.05 -15.78
N ARG A 125 -3.32 1.04 -16.47
CA ARG A 125 -1.93 1.09 -16.95
C ARG A 125 -1.22 2.33 -16.42
N PRO A 126 0.07 2.21 -16.03
CA PRO A 126 0.88 3.37 -15.64
C PRO A 126 1.00 4.40 -16.76
N LEU A 127 1.11 5.69 -16.40
CA LEU A 127 1.50 6.73 -17.36
C LEU A 127 3.02 6.63 -17.65
N SER A 128 3.54 6.98 -18.84
CA SER A 128 2.86 7.58 -20.00
C SER A 128 2.43 6.47 -20.95
N ILE A 129 1.22 6.57 -21.49
CA ILE A 129 0.66 5.51 -22.33
C ILE A 129 -0.25 6.04 -23.43
N ASP A 130 -0.18 5.39 -24.58
CA ASP A 130 -1.09 5.56 -25.69
C ASP A 130 -2.05 4.36 -25.77
N ILE A 131 -3.34 4.64 -25.68
CA ILE A 131 -4.39 3.62 -25.71
C ILE A 131 -5.20 3.80 -27.00
N LYS A 132 -5.24 2.72 -27.81
CA LYS A 132 -6.03 2.71 -29.05
C LYS A 132 -7.51 3.04 -28.79
N THR A 133 -8.10 3.83 -29.65
CA THR A 133 -9.56 3.97 -29.67
C THR A 133 -10.21 2.66 -30.11
N LYS A 134 -11.47 2.44 -29.70
CA LYS A 134 -12.16 1.17 -29.95
C LYS A 134 -12.27 0.82 -31.44
N TYR A 135 -12.39 1.83 -32.29
CA TYR A 135 -12.60 1.66 -33.72
C TYR A 135 -11.52 2.36 -34.54
N ILE A 136 -11.20 1.76 -35.71
CA ILE A 136 -10.41 2.40 -36.74
C ILE A 136 -11.29 3.44 -37.44
N THR A 137 -10.76 4.64 -37.66
CA THR A 137 -11.49 5.71 -38.35
C THR A 137 -11.54 5.40 -39.85
N PRO A 138 -12.74 5.37 -40.47
CA PRO A 138 -12.87 5.09 -41.89
C PRO A 138 -12.19 6.14 -42.79
N ALA A 139 -11.76 5.72 -43.97
CA ALA A 139 -11.28 6.63 -45.03
C ALA A 139 -12.41 7.50 -45.59
N ASN A 140 -12.05 8.63 -46.17
CA ASN A 140 -12.92 9.56 -46.92
C ASN A 140 -14.11 10.09 -46.11
N ARG A 141 -13.99 10.21 -44.80
CA ARG A 141 -15.01 10.78 -43.91
C ARG A 141 -14.41 11.71 -42.89
N GLN A 142 -15.07 12.82 -42.66
CA GLN A 142 -14.86 13.60 -41.45
C GLN A 142 -15.34 12.78 -40.24
N TYR A 143 -14.66 12.89 -39.12
CA TYR A 143 -14.98 12.07 -37.95
C TYR A 143 -14.90 12.86 -36.65
N ASN A 144 -15.94 12.73 -35.82
CA ASN A 144 -15.97 13.26 -34.47
C ASN A 144 -15.61 12.15 -33.48
N HIS A 145 -14.46 12.28 -32.85
CA HIS A 145 -14.05 11.41 -31.76
C HIS A 145 -14.58 11.96 -30.45
N ASN A 146 -15.46 11.22 -29.80
CA ASN A 146 -16.01 11.55 -28.49
C ASN A 146 -15.49 10.59 -27.43
N PHE A 147 -14.95 11.13 -26.35
CA PHE A 147 -14.34 10.35 -25.28
C PHE A 147 -15.01 10.62 -23.94
N ASN A 148 -15.75 9.65 -23.43
CA ASN A 148 -16.06 9.56 -22.00
C ASN A 148 -14.84 8.90 -21.35
N LEU A 149 -13.95 9.73 -20.82
CA LEU A 149 -12.71 9.23 -20.25
C LEU A 149 -12.99 8.52 -18.93
N GLY A 150 -12.50 7.30 -18.82
CA GLY A 150 -12.37 6.61 -17.53
C GLY A 150 -11.51 7.42 -16.56
N GLY A 151 -11.67 7.15 -15.29
CA GLY A 151 -10.92 7.87 -14.25
C GLY A 151 -9.41 7.66 -14.38
N MET A 152 -8.64 8.72 -14.13
CA MET A 152 -7.23 8.59 -13.82
C MET A 152 -7.10 8.23 -12.34
N VAL A 153 -6.18 7.34 -12.02
CA VAL A 153 -6.01 6.82 -10.65
C VAL A 153 -4.66 7.24 -10.11
N LEU A 154 -4.69 8.00 -9.02
CA LEU A 154 -3.53 8.30 -8.18
C LEU A 154 -3.37 7.20 -7.15
N LEU A 155 -2.15 6.66 -7.01
CA LEU A 155 -1.81 5.65 -6.01
C LEU A 155 -0.65 6.13 -5.17
N PHE A 156 -0.77 6.01 -3.83
CA PHE A 156 0.37 6.06 -2.93
C PHE A 156 0.77 4.65 -2.51
N ILE A 157 2.06 4.37 -2.59
CA ILE A 157 2.64 3.05 -2.37
C ILE A 157 3.73 3.19 -1.31
N LYS A 158 3.72 2.30 -0.31
CA LYS A 158 4.82 2.21 0.64
C LYS A 158 6.06 1.65 -0.06
N THR A 159 7.13 2.42 -0.09
CA THR A 159 8.37 2.09 -0.80
C THR A 159 9.56 1.82 0.12
N GLY A 160 9.40 2.11 1.41
CA GLY A 160 10.48 1.97 2.38
C GLY A 160 10.04 2.34 3.79
N ASN A 161 11.00 2.71 4.63
CA ASN A 161 10.74 3.18 5.97
C ASN A 161 10.05 4.56 5.93
N VAL A 162 8.79 4.60 6.39
CA VAL A 162 7.96 5.81 6.35
C VAL A 162 8.31 6.73 7.50
N GLN A 163 8.55 8.00 7.19
CA GLN A 163 8.69 9.06 8.17
C GLN A 163 7.39 9.88 8.26
N PRO A 164 7.06 10.43 9.44
CA PRO A 164 5.97 11.39 9.55
C PRO A 164 6.21 12.61 8.67
N GLY A 165 5.16 13.16 8.06
CA GLY A 165 5.30 14.34 7.20
C GLY A 165 4.00 14.66 6.47
N THR A 166 4.07 15.62 5.55
CA THR A 166 2.92 16.05 4.76
C THR A 166 3.20 15.89 3.27
N ILE A 167 2.38 15.10 2.59
CA ILE A 167 2.36 15.04 1.14
C ILE A 167 1.60 16.26 0.63
N LEU A 168 2.27 17.09 -0.18
CA LEU A 168 1.66 18.25 -0.82
C LEU A 168 1.26 17.90 -2.26
N GLY A 169 0.04 18.24 -2.67
CA GLY A 169 -0.44 18.02 -4.04
C GLY A 169 0.45 18.70 -5.09
N SER A 170 1.07 19.85 -4.75
CA SER A 170 2.04 20.55 -5.61
C SER A 170 3.33 19.77 -5.87
N ASN A 171 3.69 18.83 -5.00
CA ASN A 171 4.87 17.96 -5.14
C ASN A 171 4.55 16.69 -5.95
N LEU A 172 3.29 16.44 -6.26
CA LEU A 172 2.87 15.26 -7.00
C LEU A 172 2.94 15.52 -8.52
N PRO A 173 3.16 14.46 -9.32
CA PRO A 173 3.20 14.59 -10.77
C PRO A 173 1.89 15.15 -11.32
N SER A 174 1.99 16.04 -12.31
CA SER A 174 0.86 16.47 -13.12
C SER A 174 0.80 15.70 -14.44
N SER A 175 -0.35 15.71 -15.09
CA SER A 175 -0.57 14.93 -16.30
C SER A 175 -1.41 15.69 -17.33
N ASN A 176 -1.42 15.18 -18.56
CA ASN A 176 -2.33 15.63 -19.60
C ASN A 176 -2.97 14.46 -20.33
N ILE A 177 -4.06 14.77 -21.01
CA ILE A 177 -4.76 13.88 -21.91
C ILE A 177 -4.73 14.50 -23.29
N ARG A 178 -4.27 13.71 -24.26
CA ARG A 178 -4.17 14.14 -25.66
C ARG A 178 -4.87 13.12 -26.56
N PHE A 179 -5.39 13.63 -27.67
CA PHE A 179 -5.77 12.82 -28.78
C PHE A 179 -4.60 12.74 -29.77
N LYS A 180 -4.29 11.56 -30.28
CA LYS A 180 -3.29 11.36 -31.33
C LYS A 180 -3.88 10.62 -32.50
N ALA A 181 -3.56 11.07 -33.70
CA ALA A 181 -3.80 10.43 -34.98
C ALA A 181 -2.63 10.74 -35.92
N PRO A 182 -2.47 10.09 -37.08
CA PRO A 182 -1.42 10.43 -38.02
C PRO A 182 -1.42 11.93 -38.36
N GLY A 183 -0.35 12.64 -38.01
CA GLY A 183 -0.23 14.10 -38.17
C GLY A 183 -0.96 14.96 -37.13
N ALA A 184 -1.75 14.40 -36.23
CA ALA A 184 -2.49 15.14 -35.23
C ALA A 184 -2.10 14.78 -33.80
N ASN A 185 -1.95 15.80 -32.94
CA ASN A 185 -1.63 15.65 -31.52
C ASN A 185 -2.34 16.76 -30.71
N VAL A 186 -3.60 16.55 -30.38
CA VAL A 186 -4.51 17.56 -29.83
C VAL A 186 -4.56 17.44 -28.31
N LEU A 187 -4.26 18.53 -27.59
CA LEU A 187 -4.39 18.58 -26.13
C LEU A 187 -5.86 18.71 -25.73
N LEU A 188 -6.35 17.83 -24.85
CA LEU A 188 -7.74 17.77 -24.41
C LEU A 188 -7.91 18.22 -22.95
N ALA A 189 -7.02 17.78 -22.08
CA ALA A 189 -7.09 18.12 -20.66
C ALA A 189 -5.69 18.23 -20.05
N ARG A 190 -5.57 19.10 -19.04
CA ARG A 190 -4.47 19.17 -18.07
C ARG A 190 -5.03 18.85 -16.71
N LEU A 191 -4.27 18.09 -15.92
CA LEU A 191 -4.66 17.68 -14.59
C LEU A 191 -3.52 17.96 -13.60
N LYS A 192 -3.83 18.75 -12.57
CA LYS A 192 -2.94 19.05 -11.45
C LYS A 192 -3.58 18.56 -10.16
N ILE A 193 -2.77 18.15 -9.22
CA ILE A 193 -3.24 17.71 -7.91
C ILE A 193 -3.09 18.88 -6.93
N LYS A 194 -4.10 19.12 -6.08
CA LYS A 194 -4.08 20.13 -5.01
C LYS A 194 -4.43 19.53 -3.66
N GLY A 195 -4.17 20.30 -2.58
CA GLY A 195 -4.41 19.86 -1.21
C GLY A 195 -3.19 19.16 -0.61
N SER A 196 -3.41 18.52 0.51
CA SER A 196 -2.36 17.84 1.27
C SER A 196 -2.89 16.66 2.06
N ILE A 197 -2.01 15.70 2.36
CA ILE A 197 -2.30 14.58 3.26
C ILE A 197 -1.20 14.49 4.30
N ASN A 198 -1.56 14.51 5.58
CA ASN A 198 -0.63 14.26 6.69
C ASN A 198 -0.41 12.76 6.85
N ILE A 199 0.82 12.35 6.92
CA ILE A 199 1.25 10.99 7.16
C ILE A 199 1.70 10.83 8.61
N VAL A 200 1.01 9.95 9.33
CA VAL A 200 1.39 9.52 10.68
C VAL A 200 2.09 8.17 10.56
N SER A 201 3.31 8.06 11.11
CA SER A 201 4.09 6.82 11.13
C SER A 201 4.69 6.54 12.51
N GLN A 202 4.15 7.20 13.55
CA GLN A 202 4.58 7.02 14.93
C GLN A 202 3.90 5.81 15.54
N THR A 203 4.56 5.21 16.55
CA THR A 203 4.04 4.11 17.35
C THR A 203 3.78 4.56 18.77
N CYS A 204 3.05 3.77 19.55
CA CYS A 204 2.93 3.97 20.97
C CYS A 204 4.28 3.75 21.68
N ARG A 205 4.48 4.38 22.83
CA ARG A 205 5.58 4.07 23.73
C ARG A 205 5.22 2.90 24.63
N VAL A 206 6.19 2.06 24.92
CA VAL A 206 6.03 0.90 25.81
C VAL A 206 7.23 0.83 26.76
N SER A 207 6.97 0.36 27.99
CA SER A 207 8.00 0.08 28.98
C SER A 207 8.04 -1.41 29.34
N ASN A 208 9.14 -1.87 29.93
CA ASN A 208 9.20 -3.20 30.49
C ASN A 208 8.10 -3.42 31.53
N VAL A 209 7.54 -4.62 31.56
CA VAL A 209 6.50 -5.03 32.50
C VAL A 209 7.10 -5.91 33.58
N THR A 210 6.89 -5.55 34.83
CA THR A 210 7.22 -6.40 35.99
C THR A 210 5.92 -6.95 36.57
N VAL A 211 5.82 -8.27 36.66
CA VAL A 211 4.63 -8.97 37.17
C VAL A 211 4.94 -9.52 38.56
N PRO A 212 4.35 -8.92 39.63
CA PRO A 212 4.55 -9.43 41.01
C PRO A 212 3.71 -10.67 41.23
N MET A 213 4.29 -11.85 40.99
CA MET A 213 3.59 -13.14 41.07
C MET A 213 3.22 -13.56 42.49
N GLY A 214 3.74 -12.89 43.53
CA GLY A 214 3.47 -13.17 44.92
C GLY A 214 4.21 -14.35 45.51
N GLN A 215 3.93 -14.67 46.80
CA GLN A 215 4.44 -15.81 47.54
C GLN A 215 3.31 -16.81 47.78
N HIS A 216 3.54 -18.07 47.57
CA HIS A 216 2.56 -19.14 47.69
C HIS A 216 3.08 -20.27 48.54
N LYS A 217 2.26 -20.75 49.50
CA LYS A 217 2.56 -21.93 50.32
C LYS A 217 2.36 -23.18 49.45
N ILE A 218 3.34 -24.09 49.53
CA ILE A 218 3.23 -25.44 48.92
C ILE A 218 2.09 -26.18 49.63
N GLY A 219 1.21 -26.84 48.86
CA GLY A 219 0.05 -27.55 49.37
C GLY A 219 -1.22 -26.73 49.57
N ASP A 220 -1.17 -25.41 49.38
CA ASP A 220 -2.37 -24.57 49.40
C ASP A 220 -3.12 -24.56 48.06
N LYS A 221 -2.48 -24.06 47.03
CA LYS A 221 -3.04 -24.00 45.65
C LYS A 221 -2.40 -25.03 44.70
N LEU A 222 -1.14 -25.32 44.88
CA LEU A 222 -0.35 -26.30 44.12
C LEU A 222 -0.42 -27.67 44.81
N THR A 223 -1.53 -28.36 44.68
CA THR A 223 -1.86 -29.61 45.35
C THR A 223 -1.73 -30.86 44.44
N GLY A 224 -1.32 -30.69 43.19
CA GLY A 224 -1.16 -31.74 42.20
C GLY A 224 -0.87 -31.20 40.82
N VAL A 225 -0.41 -32.04 39.92
CA VAL A 225 -0.10 -31.64 38.54
C VAL A 225 -1.30 -30.98 37.87
N GLY A 226 -1.09 -29.83 37.22
CA GLY A 226 -2.11 -29.01 36.56
C GLY A 226 -2.84 -28.06 37.50
N LYS A 227 -2.65 -28.09 38.81
CA LYS A 227 -3.21 -27.11 39.75
C LYS A 227 -2.46 -25.80 39.64
N THR A 228 -3.18 -24.68 39.86
CA THR A 228 -2.69 -23.32 39.56
C THR A 228 -2.95 -22.38 40.71
N THR A 229 -2.16 -21.33 40.79
CA THR A 229 -2.47 -20.14 41.59
C THR A 229 -3.51 -19.26 40.91
N GLU A 230 -3.91 -18.21 41.57
CA GLU A 230 -4.75 -17.16 40.98
C GLU A 230 -4.01 -16.43 39.86
N TRP A 231 -4.78 -15.87 38.93
CA TRP A 231 -4.25 -15.03 37.87
C TRP A 231 -3.80 -13.66 38.39
N VAL A 232 -2.64 -13.20 37.94
CA VAL A 232 -2.10 -11.86 38.23
C VAL A 232 -2.06 -11.07 36.92
N ASP A 233 -2.36 -9.76 36.98
CA ASP A 233 -2.28 -8.84 35.83
C ASP A 233 -0.84 -8.80 35.30
N ALA A 234 -0.69 -9.10 34.02
CA ALA A 234 0.56 -9.07 33.28
C ALA A 234 0.41 -8.20 32.01
N SER A 235 -0.59 -7.34 31.98
CA SER A 235 -0.93 -6.52 30.79
C SER A 235 0.22 -5.61 30.39
N ILE A 236 0.44 -5.53 29.06
CA ILE A 236 1.38 -4.57 28.47
C ILE A 236 0.61 -3.27 28.21
N ARG A 237 1.01 -2.20 28.87
CA ARG A 237 0.39 -0.87 28.74
C ARG A 237 1.20 -0.02 27.79
N LEU A 238 0.52 0.52 26.79
CA LEU A 238 1.06 1.39 25.77
C LEU A 238 0.58 2.81 26.04
N THR A 239 1.48 3.77 25.87
CA THR A 239 1.23 5.19 26.15
C THR A 239 1.68 6.07 25.00
N ASN A 240 1.27 7.35 25.01
CA ASN A 240 1.61 8.31 23.95
C ASN A 240 1.33 7.75 22.54
N CYS A 241 0.23 7.01 22.42
CA CYS A 241 -0.21 6.51 21.13
C CYS A 241 -0.63 7.68 20.22
N PRO A 242 -0.19 7.72 18.96
CA PRO A 242 -0.70 8.68 18.01
C PRO A 242 -2.14 8.31 17.61
N ARG A 243 -2.81 9.22 16.92
CA ARG A 243 -4.09 8.89 16.30
C ARG A 243 -3.88 7.97 15.10
N PHE A 244 -4.63 6.88 15.02
CA PHE A 244 -4.55 5.87 13.97
C PHE A 244 -5.68 6.07 12.97
N TYR A 245 -5.37 6.70 11.83
CA TYR A 245 -6.34 7.01 10.77
C TYR A 245 -6.64 5.83 9.86
N GLY A 246 -5.73 4.86 9.81
CA GLY A 246 -5.79 3.74 8.87
C GLY A 246 -5.23 4.07 7.50
N THR A 247 -5.32 3.07 6.61
CA THR A 247 -5.03 3.16 5.18
C THR A 247 -6.27 2.78 4.39
N LEU A 248 -6.33 3.11 3.11
CA LEU A 248 -7.46 2.71 2.28
C LEU A 248 -7.53 1.18 2.20
N LYS A 249 -8.74 0.63 2.42
CA LYS A 249 -8.97 -0.81 2.30
C LYS A 249 -8.70 -1.27 0.87
N ASP A 250 -8.04 -2.43 0.72
CA ASP A 250 -7.77 -2.99 -0.59
C ASP A 250 -9.06 -3.20 -1.41
N GLY A 251 -8.98 -2.93 -2.70
CA GLY A 251 -10.14 -2.94 -3.60
C GLY A 251 -11.07 -1.73 -3.49
N ASN A 252 -10.89 -0.84 -2.50
CA ASN A 252 -11.65 0.41 -2.38
C ASN A 252 -10.95 1.57 -3.06
N ASN A 253 -11.74 2.59 -3.42
CA ASN A 253 -11.25 3.84 -3.99
C ASN A 253 -11.90 5.03 -3.28
N THR A 254 -11.15 6.10 -3.11
CA THR A 254 -11.72 7.43 -3.02
C THR A 254 -11.94 7.95 -4.43
N TYR A 255 -12.80 8.94 -4.62
CA TYR A 255 -12.94 9.57 -5.92
C TYR A 255 -13.18 11.08 -5.81
N TYR A 256 -12.91 11.76 -6.90
CA TYR A 256 -13.31 13.14 -7.14
C TYR A 256 -13.79 13.30 -8.57
N ASN A 257 -14.95 13.91 -8.74
CA ASN A 257 -15.51 14.25 -10.05
C ASN A 257 -15.36 15.77 -10.28
N TYR A 258 -14.60 16.14 -11.30
CA TYR A 258 -14.29 17.55 -11.57
C TYR A 258 -15.52 18.38 -11.97
N THR A 259 -16.45 17.81 -12.74
CA THR A 259 -17.63 18.55 -13.24
C THR A 259 -18.68 18.76 -12.15
N THR A 260 -18.88 17.77 -11.27
CA THR A 260 -19.88 17.87 -10.19
C THR A 260 -19.27 18.34 -8.88
N GLU A 261 -17.93 18.44 -8.80
CA GLU A 261 -17.15 18.72 -7.58
C GLU A 261 -17.42 17.71 -6.45
N GLU A 262 -17.98 16.56 -6.77
CA GLU A 262 -18.34 15.52 -5.82
C GLU A 262 -17.10 14.73 -5.39
N THR A 263 -17.00 14.52 -4.09
CA THR A 263 -15.94 13.69 -3.47
C THR A 263 -16.57 12.52 -2.74
N GLY A 264 -16.13 11.30 -3.03
CA GLY A 264 -16.47 10.12 -2.27
C GLY A 264 -15.23 9.53 -1.60
N VAL A 265 -15.38 9.13 -0.34
CA VAL A 265 -14.32 8.52 0.44
C VAL A 265 -14.60 7.04 0.62
N GLY A 266 -13.68 6.19 0.17
CA GLY A 266 -13.77 4.75 0.32
C GLY A 266 -13.59 4.29 1.76
N THR A 267 -13.81 3.02 2.01
CA THR A 267 -13.62 2.39 3.32
C THR A 267 -12.13 2.30 3.65
N PHE A 268 -11.80 2.60 4.91
CA PHE A 268 -10.44 2.48 5.44
C PHE A 268 -10.31 1.21 6.26
N THR A 269 -9.16 0.56 6.15
CA THR A 269 -8.73 -0.51 7.05
C THR A 269 -8.12 0.13 8.28
N ARG A 270 -8.49 -0.35 9.47
CA ARG A 270 -7.86 0.08 10.71
C ARG A 270 -6.40 -0.35 10.74
N ASN A 271 -5.57 0.46 11.38
CA ASN A 271 -4.25 -0.01 11.74
C ASN A 271 -4.36 -1.15 12.76
N THR A 272 -3.40 -2.04 12.77
CA THR A 272 -3.35 -3.16 13.72
C THR A 272 -2.06 -3.14 14.51
N LEU A 273 -2.19 -3.46 15.80
CA LEU A 273 -1.08 -3.75 16.69
C LEU A 273 -0.97 -5.27 16.83
N GLY A 274 0.10 -5.84 16.30
CA GLY A 274 0.46 -7.23 16.55
C GLY A 274 1.34 -7.34 17.78
N ALA A 275 1.09 -8.33 18.63
CA ALA A 275 1.94 -8.67 19.76
C ALA A 275 2.31 -10.13 19.73
N SER A 276 3.59 -10.46 19.89
CA SER A 276 4.07 -11.83 20.08
C SER A 276 4.91 -11.90 21.34
N ILE A 277 4.84 -13.04 22.04
CA ILE A 277 5.55 -13.29 23.30
C ILE A 277 6.45 -14.49 23.11
N SER A 278 7.72 -14.33 23.44
CA SER A 278 8.74 -15.39 23.40
C SER A 278 9.39 -15.54 24.76
N PRO A 279 9.26 -16.72 25.43
CA PRO A 279 9.96 -16.99 26.67
C PRO A 279 11.48 -16.94 26.50
N ASN A 280 12.18 -16.42 27.50
CA ASN A 280 13.65 -16.50 27.59
C ASN A 280 14.09 -17.76 28.35
N THR A 281 13.14 -18.61 28.76
CA THR A 281 13.30 -19.91 29.35
C THR A 281 12.68 -20.98 28.46
N SER A 282 12.81 -22.26 28.79
CA SER A 282 12.25 -23.34 27.97
C SER A 282 10.72 -23.31 27.95
N ILE A 283 10.15 -23.65 26.80
CA ILE A 283 8.70 -23.87 26.68
C ILE A 283 8.35 -25.25 27.19
N VAL A 284 7.45 -25.33 28.16
CA VAL A 284 6.94 -26.57 28.73
C VAL A 284 5.75 -27.11 27.94
N ASP A 285 4.79 -26.23 27.61
CA ASP A 285 3.62 -26.55 26.77
C ASP A 285 3.21 -25.31 26.02
N SER A 286 3.52 -25.28 24.73
CA SER A 286 3.18 -24.13 23.86
C SER A 286 1.68 -23.98 23.63
N SER A 287 0.92 -25.08 23.68
CA SER A 287 -0.54 -25.03 23.47
C SER A 287 -1.30 -24.43 24.63
N LYS A 288 -0.72 -24.49 25.84
CA LYS A 288 -1.28 -23.99 27.09
C LYS A 288 -0.56 -22.75 27.60
N GLY A 289 0.39 -22.19 26.87
CA GLY A 289 1.13 -21.00 27.27
C GLY A 289 2.00 -21.20 28.52
N ILE A 290 2.62 -22.38 28.66
CA ILE A 290 3.40 -22.74 29.83
C ILE A 290 4.88 -22.65 29.51
N MET A 291 5.60 -21.82 30.26
CA MET A 291 7.08 -21.69 30.20
C MET A 291 7.72 -22.06 31.53
N SER A 292 8.94 -22.57 31.46
CA SER A 292 9.69 -22.91 32.68
C SER A 292 10.12 -21.64 33.43
N ILE A 293 10.36 -21.79 34.72
CA ILE A 293 11.05 -20.79 35.55
C ILE A 293 12.56 -20.84 35.26
N LYS A 294 13.30 -19.81 35.66
CA LYS A 294 14.79 -19.83 35.62
C LYS A 294 15.33 -20.93 36.50
N SER A 295 16.28 -21.70 36.00
CA SER A 295 16.97 -22.72 36.76
C SER A 295 18.22 -22.13 37.41
N THR A 296 18.19 -22.01 38.73
CA THR A 296 19.31 -21.58 39.58
C THR A 296 19.37 -22.50 40.82
N THR A 297 20.42 -22.42 41.62
CA THR A 297 20.57 -23.23 42.85
C THR A 297 19.42 -23.07 43.86
N ASN A 298 18.80 -21.87 43.85
CA ASN A 298 17.70 -21.51 44.78
C ASN A 298 16.32 -21.50 44.10
N SER A 299 16.19 -22.07 42.91
CA SER A 299 14.90 -22.09 42.22
C SER A 299 13.98 -23.17 42.76
N ALA A 300 12.70 -22.91 42.79
CA ALA A 300 11.65 -23.89 43.00
C ALA A 300 11.73 -24.98 41.92
N LYS A 301 11.19 -26.17 42.22
CA LYS A 301 11.06 -27.26 41.26
C LYS A 301 9.60 -27.72 41.16
N GLY A 302 9.23 -28.31 40.05
CA GLY A 302 7.87 -28.80 39.79
C GLY A 302 6.81 -27.73 39.53
N VAL A 303 7.23 -26.48 39.27
CA VAL A 303 6.36 -25.39 38.93
C VAL A 303 6.82 -24.67 37.66
N ALA A 304 5.88 -24.06 36.94
CA ALA A 304 6.10 -23.28 35.75
C ALA A 304 5.19 -22.03 35.78
N ILE A 305 5.35 -21.12 34.83
CA ILE A 305 4.49 -19.96 34.65
C ILE A 305 3.60 -20.17 33.43
N GLN A 306 2.31 -19.96 33.60
CA GLN A 306 1.33 -19.99 32.54
C GLN A 306 0.88 -18.57 32.20
N LEU A 307 0.88 -18.25 30.90
CA LEU A 307 0.41 -16.98 30.34
C LEU A 307 -0.88 -17.15 29.56
N ALA A 308 -1.79 -16.21 29.72
CA ALA A 308 -3.02 -16.13 28.95
C ALA A 308 -3.36 -14.70 28.60
N GLU A 309 -4.09 -14.52 27.51
CA GLU A 309 -4.80 -13.29 27.20
C GLU A 309 -6.13 -13.26 27.97
N PHE A 310 -6.48 -12.10 28.49
CA PHE A 310 -7.77 -11.88 29.12
C PHE A 310 -8.71 -11.20 28.12
N SER A 311 -9.70 -11.94 27.64
CA SER A 311 -10.71 -11.39 26.73
C SER A 311 -12.05 -11.16 27.44
N TYR A 312 -12.97 -10.43 26.81
CA TYR A 312 -14.33 -10.18 27.28
C TYR A 312 -15.02 -11.49 27.70
N GLY A 313 -15.70 -11.50 28.85
CA GLY A 313 -16.47 -12.64 29.33
C GLY A 313 -15.68 -13.64 30.20
N ASN A 314 -14.56 -13.25 30.80
CA ASN A 314 -13.73 -14.09 31.69
C ASN A 314 -13.10 -15.33 31.03
N PHE A 315 -13.06 -15.41 29.71
CA PHE A 315 -12.37 -16.47 29.00
C PHE A 315 -10.85 -16.24 28.98
N ASN A 316 -10.07 -17.33 29.19
CA ASN A 316 -8.64 -17.33 29.07
C ASN A 316 -8.26 -17.94 27.72
N PHE A 317 -7.61 -17.15 26.86
CA PHE A 317 -6.95 -17.68 25.70
C PHE A 317 -5.46 -17.85 26.02
N TYR A 318 -5.01 -19.09 26.12
CA TYR A 318 -3.60 -19.36 26.41
C TYR A 318 -2.70 -18.82 25.30
N ILE A 319 -1.61 -18.19 25.72
CA ILE A 319 -0.64 -17.61 24.78
C ILE A 319 0.06 -18.74 24.03
N LYS A 320 -0.01 -18.71 22.72
CA LYS A 320 0.82 -19.54 21.85
C LYS A 320 2.11 -18.78 21.58
N PHE A 321 3.19 -19.19 22.24
CA PHE A 321 4.48 -18.50 22.15
C PHE A 321 4.98 -18.37 20.70
N GLY A 322 5.48 -17.19 20.37
CA GLY A 322 5.93 -16.82 19.02
C GLY A 322 4.83 -16.49 18.03
N ASN A 323 3.56 -16.79 18.31
CA ASN A 323 2.45 -16.42 17.44
C ASN A 323 2.05 -14.96 17.66
N LEU A 324 1.62 -14.34 16.58
CA LEU A 324 1.14 -12.96 16.59
C LEU A 324 -0.34 -12.92 17.01
N ILE A 325 -0.65 -12.07 17.98
CA ILE A 325 -2.02 -11.72 18.38
C ILE A 325 -2.26 -10.30 17.86
N ASN A 326 -3.36 -10.06 17.15
CA ASN A 326 -3.65 -8.78 16.54
C ASN A 326 -4.77 -8.05 17.27
N TYR A 327 -4.57 -6.75 17.49
CA TYR A 327 -5.52 -5.82 18.11
C TYR A 327 -5.79 -4.68 17.14
N ASP A 328 -7.06 -4.32 16.93
CA ASP A 328 -7.43 -3.16 16.14
C ASP A 328 -7.06 -1.87 16.87
N LEU A 329 -6.39 -0.96 16.17
CA LEU A 329 -6.14 0.39 16.62
C LEU A 329 -7.19 1.32 16.02
N TYR A 330 -8.00 1.93 16.89
CA TYR A 330 -9.13 2.73 16.47
C TYR A 330 -8.73 4.18 16.17
N ASN A 331 -9.37 4.76 15.16
CA ASN A 331 -9.26 6.19 14.86
C ASN A 331 -10.05 7.01 15.89
N ASN A 332 -9.48 7.16 17.07
CA ASN A 332 -10.02 7.94 18.17
C ASN A 332 -8.92 8.79 18.83
N ASN A 333 -9.26 9.53 19.88
CA ASN A 333 -8.33 10.38 20.60
C ASN A 333 -7.64 9.68 21.79
N ASN A 334 -7.75 8.35 21.90
CA ASN A 334 -7.09 7.62 22.98
C ASN A 334 -5.58 7.61 22.76
N THR A 335 -4.86 8.07 23.75
CA THR A 335 -3.40 8.09 23.78
C THR A 335 -2.80 6.85 24.47
N THR A 336 -3.63 5.89 24.81
CA THR A 336 -3.23 4.63 25.47
C THR A 336 -3.90 3.43 24.81
N ALA A 337 -3.18 2.29 24.83
CA ALA A 337 -3.72 1.00 24.47
C ALA A 337 -3.21 -0.06 25.44
N THR A 338 -3.89 -1.19 25.56
CA THR A 338 -3.52 -2.26 26.48
C THR A 338 -3.61 -3.61 25.78
N ILE A 339 -2.56 -4.40 25.90
CA ILE A 339 -2.56 -5.82 25.55
C ILE A 339 -2.88 -6.58 26.83
N PRO A 340 -4.07 -7.16 26.97
CA PRO A 340 -4.57 -7.67 28.24
C PRO A 340 -4.00 -9.07 28.48
N LEU A 341 -2.94 -9.16 29.26
CA LEU A 341 -2.28 -10.40 29.64
C LEU A 341 -2.43 -10.68 31.12
N ARG A 342 -2.36 -11.94 31.47
CA ARG A 342 -2.28 -12.41 32.86
C ARG A 342 -1.35 -13.60 32.98
N ALA A 343 -0.78 -13.76 34.16
CA ALA A 343 0.16 -14.83 34.48
C ALA A 343 -0.26 -15.55 35.77
N ARG A 344 0.10 -16.81 35.90
CA ARG A 344 -0.06 -17.59 37.13
C ARG A 344 1.01 -18.69 37.22
N TYR A 345 1.21 -19.21 38.40
CA TYR A 345 1.97 -20.46 38.55
C TYR A 345 1.08 -21.66 38.24
N ILE A 346 1.70 -22.71 37.71
CA ILE A 346 1.09 -24.01 37.46
C ILE A 346 2.04 -25.10 37.93
N GLN A 347 1.52 -26.09 38.66
CA GLN A 347 2.29 -27.26 39.06
C GLN A 347 2.48 -28.19 37.84
N THR A 348 3.73 -28.56 37.57
CA THR A 348 4.11 -29.39 36.41
C THR A 348 4.60 -30.79 36.80
N GLU A 349 4.98 -31.00 38.06
CA GLU A 349 5.45 -32.29 38.55
C GLU A 349 4.69 -32.73 39.82
N SER A 350 4.72 -33.99 40.15
CA SER A 350 4.01 -34.52 41.33
C SER A 350 4.51 -33.92 42.65
N LYS A 351 5.80 -33.52 42.71
CA LYS A 351 6.41 -32.91 43.89
C LYS A 351 6.87 -31.49 43.57
N VAL A 352 6.49 -30.55 44.41
CA VAL A 352 6.95 -29.15 44.37
C VAL A 352 7.98 -28.94 45.49
N THR A 353 9.08 -28.28 45.18
CA THR A 353 10.05 -27.84 46.19
C THR A 353 10.06 -26.32 46.30
N PRO A 354 10.24 -25.76 47.49
CA PRO A 354 10.28 -24.31 47.68
C PRO A 354 11.51 -23.69 46.99
N GLY A 355 11.39 -22.44 46.60
CA GLY A 355 12.46 -21.67 45.97
C GLY A 355 11.93 -20.49 45.18
N ARG A 356 12.82 -19.77 44.52
CA ARG A 356 12.46 -18.68 43.62
C ARG A 356 11.82 -19.22 42.34
N ALA A 357 10.78 -18.55 41.86
CA ALA A 357 10.04 -19.00 40.67
C ALA A 357 9.93 -17.85 39.63
N ASP A 358 11.08 -17.27 39.32
CA ASP A 358 11.17 -16.15 38.37
C ASP A 358 11.28 -16.67 36.91
N ALA A 359 10.76 -15.94 35.97
CA ALA A 359 11.03 -16.11 34.55
C ALA A 359 11.00 -14.73 33.82
N THR A 360 11.49 -14.74 32.61
CA THR A 360 11.41 -13.58 31.72
C THR A 360 10.93 -14.01 30.34
N ALA A 361 10.17 -13.15 29.69
CA ALA A 361 9.79 -13.31 28.30
C ALA A 361 9.99 -11.98 27.58
N THR A 362 10.33 -12.05 26.29
CA THR A 362 10.40 -10.89 25.41
C THR A 362 9.07 -10.78 24.68
N PHE A 363 8.51 -9.58 24.64
CA PHE A 363 7.39 -9.26 23.74
C PHE A 363 7.88 -8.42 22.56
N THR A 364 7.35 -8.71 21.38
CA THR A 364 7.59 -7.95 20.14
C THR A 364 6.29 -7.33 19.66
N LEU A 365 6.32 -6.05 19.36
CA LEU A 365 5.17 -5.30 18.84
C LEU A 365 5.38 -4.98 17.37
N THR A 366 4.33 -5.15 16.57
CA THR A 366 4.30 -4.80 15.13
C THR A 366 3.12 -3.88 14.86
N TYR A 367 3.33 -2.87 14.03
CA TYR A 367 2.31 -1.89 13.66
C TYR A 367 2.08 -1.92 12.14
N LYS A 368 0.87 -2.26 11.74
CA LYS A 368 0.48 -2.32 10.32
C LYS A 368 -0.69 -1.41 10.00
#